data_583ad180cf51811a2d9685844e54ddf4
#
_entry.id   583ad180cf51811a2d9685844e54ddf4
#
_cell.length_a   1.000
_cell.length_b   1.000
_cell.length_c   1.000
_cell.angle_alpha   90.00
_cell.angle_beta   90.00
_cell.angle_gamma   90.00
#
_symmetry.space_group_name_H-M   'P 1'
#
loop_
_entity.id
_entity.type
_entity.pdbx_description
1 polymer ?
#
loop_
_entity_poly.entity_id
_entity_poly.type
_entity_poly.pdbx_seq_one_letter_code
_entity_poly.pdbx_strand_id
1 'polypeptide(L)'
;SVMLGRANQALQTLEKYVSVLDGVVNNLNILEFQDIVTLFDVMTAIQRTEMVMRIVSEIERYICELGNEGRLITMQLNELIKSVERDGILMIRDYCQTGMDYDEIYKQIQEISSSELFNLDCISKSLGYAGAPLVDTLISPRGYRMLNKIPRIPTNVIENLVKNFKELKGVMEASYEQLDKVEGIGEARARAIKNGLRRLREQIMIDNKF
;
A
#
# COMPACT_ATOMS: atom_id res chain seq x y z
N SER A 1 -23.44 26.32 -4.23
CA SER A 1 -22.28 27.22 -4.32
C SER A 1 -21.28 26.71 -5.35
N VAL A 2 -20.46 27.58 -5.88
CA VAL A 2 -19.39 27.23 -6.83
C VAL A 2 -18.39 26.27 -6.19
N MET A 3 -18.07 26.50 -4.94
CA MET A 3 -17.13 25.66 -4.18
C MET A 3 -17.67 24.23 -4.01
N LEU A 4 -18.96 24.08 -3.70
CA LEU A 4 -19.59 22.76 -3.59
C LEU A 4 -19.56 22.03 -4.94
N GLY A 5 -19.80 22.73 -6.04
CA GLY A 5 -19.69 22.16 -7.38
C GLY A 5 -18.27 21.65 -7.69
N ARG A 6 -17.25 22.42 -7.34
CA ARG A 6 -15.85 22.02 -7.50
C ARG A 6 -15.50 20.80 -6.65
N ALA A 7 -15.97 20.77 -5.41
CA ALA A 7 -15.74 19.64 -4.51
C ALA A 7 -16.39 18.36 -5.04
N ASN A 8 -17.63 18.44 -5.53
CA ASN A 8 -18.32 17.29 -6.13
C ASN A 8 -17.63 16.80 -7.40
N GLN A 9 -17.14 17.70 -8.23
CA GLN A 9 -16.40 17.34 -9.44
C GLN A 9 -15.08 16.65 -9.11
N ALA A 10 -14.35 17.17 -8.13
CA ALA A 10 -13.12 16.56 -7.65
C ALA A 10 -13.38 15.17 -7.05
N LEU A 11 -14.50 15.01 -6.34
CA LEU A 11 -14.89 13.72 -5.78
C LEU A 11 -15.18 12.67 -6.88
N GLN A 12 -15.83 13.07 -7.96
CA GLN A 12 -16.05 12.19 -9.12
C GLN A 12 -14.73 11.79 -9.79
N THR A 13 -13.80 12.73 -9.91
CA THR A 13 -12.45 12.43 -10.40
C THR A 13 -11.73 11.45 -9.49
N LEU A 14 -11.84 11.65 -8.17
CA LEU A 14 -11.26 10.74 -7.18
C LEU A 14 -11.78 9.31 -7.32
N GLU A 15 -13.09 9.14 -7.53
CA GLU A 15 -13.69 7.81 -7.72
C GLU A 15 -13.02 7.04 -8.88
N LYS A 16 -12.73 7.73 -9.98
CA LYS A 16 -12.05 7.13 -11.12
C LYS A 16 -10.62 6.72 -10.79
N TYR A 17 -9.88 7.60 -10.10
CA TYR A 17 -8.50 7.31 -9.71
C TYR A 17 -8.40 6.20 -8.68
N VAL A 18 -9.34 6.12 -7.73
CA VAL A 18 -9.40 5.03 -6.76
C VAL A 18 -9.69 3.70 -7.46
N SER A 19 -10.58 3.70 -8.44
CA SER A 19 -10.87 2.49 -9.24
C SER A 19 -9.64 1.99 -9.99
N VAL A 20 -8.87 2.90 -10.59
CA VAL A 20 -7.59 2.55 -11.25
C VAL A 20 -6.58 2.01 -10.23
N LEU A 21 -6.47 2.67 -9.07
CA LEU A 21 -5.58 2.22 -8.00
C LEU A 21 -5.94 0.82 -7.52
N ASP A 22 -7.23 0.53 -7.33
CA ASP A 22 -7.69 -0.79 -6.91
C ASP A 22 -7.24 -1.88 -7.90
N GLY A 23 -7.33 -1.61 -9.20
CA GLY A 23 -6.85 -2.53 -10.22
C GLY A 23 -5.34 -2.76 -10.15
N VAL A 24 -4.57 -1.70 -9.96
CA VAL A 24 -3.11 -1.77 -9.83
C VAL A 24 -2.71 -2.56 -8.57
N VAL A 25 -3.38 -2.29 -7.44
CA VAL A 25 -3.10 -2.98 -6.17
C VAL A 25 -3.50 -4.46 -6.25
N ASN A 26 -4.62 -4.78 -6.87
CA ASN A 26 -5.03 -6.18 -7.08
C ASN A 26 -3.98 -6.94 -7.90
N ASN A 27 -3.44 -6.32 -8.94
CA ASN A 27 -2.36 -6.91 -9.72
C ASN A 27 -1.10 -7.12 -8.86
N LEU A 28 -0.72 -6.12 -8.08
CA LEU A 28 0.43 -6.23 -7.17
C LEU A 28 0.25 -7.39 -6.17
N ASN A 29 -0.96 -7.55 -5.61
CA ASN A 29 -1.26 -8.64 -4.68
C ASN A 29 -1.00 -10.01 -5.32
N ILE A 30 -1.42 -10.20 -6.56
CA ILE A 30 -1.16 -11.45 -7.30
C ILE A 30 0.33 -11.68 -7.45
N LEU A 31 1.06 -10.66 -7.91
CA LEU A 31 2.49 -10.75 -8.17
C LEU A 31 3.29 -11.02 -6.89
N GLU A 32 2.86 -10.46 -5.75
CA GLU A 32 3.49 -10.72 -4.46
C GLU A 32 3.38 -12.18 -4.04
N PHE A 33 2.20 -12.80 -4.21
CA PHE A 33 2.01 -14.22 -3.89
C PHE A 33 2.70 -15.15 -4.88
N GLN A 34 2.97 -14.69 -6.10
CA GLN A 34 3.73 -15.44 -7.10
C GLN A 34 5.24 -15.17 -7.03
N ASP A 35 5.66 -14.21 -6.22
CA ASP A 35 7.06 -13.78 -6.07
C ASP A 35 7.71 -13.36 -7.40
N ILE A 36 6.98 -12.58 -8.20
CA ILE A 36 7.41 -12.07 -9.50
C ILE A 36 7.21 -10.55 -9.64
N VAL A 37 7.37 -9.82 -8.54
CA VAL A 37 7.22 -8.37 -8.53
C VAL A 37 8.44 -7.69 -9.11
N THR A 38 8.23 -6.69 -9.97
CA THR A 38 9.28 -5.82 -10.50
C THR A 38 9.22 -4.43 -9.88
N LEU A 39 10.28 -3.66 -10.02
CA LEU A 39 10.28 -2.24 -9.61
C LEU A 39 9.15 -1.47 -10.31
N PHE A 40 8.90 -1.76 -11.59
CA PHE A 40 7.80 -1.13 -12.34
C PHE A 40 6.46 -1.31 -11.64
N ASP A 41 6.16 -2.52 -11.18
CA ASP A 41 4.89 -2.84 -10.52
C ASP A 41 4.72 -2.03 -9.23
N VAL A 42 5.76 -1.95 -8.42
CA VAL A 42 5.74 -1.24 -7.14
C VAL A 42 5.67 0.27 -7.35
N MET A 43 6.53 0.81 -8.22
CA MET A 43 6.57 2.26 -8.46
C MET A 43 5.27 2.76 -9.07
N THR A 44 4.63 1.94 -9.91
CA THR A 44 3.29 2.23 -10.44
C THR A 44 2.25 2.31 -9.32
N ALA A 45 2.25 1.35 -8.40
CA ALA A 45 1.32 1.35 -7.27
C ALA A 45 1.52 2.57 -6.36
N ILE A 46 2.75 2.92 -6.05
CA ILE A 46 3.09 4.10 -5.23
C ILE A 46 2.68 5.39 -5.96
N GLN A 47 2.96 5.50 -7.26
CA GLN A 47 2.56 6.65 -8.07
C GLN A 47 1.04 6.85 -8.03
N ARG A 48 0.27 5.80 -8.28
CA ARG A 48 -1.21 5.87 -8.29
C ARG A 48 -1.76 6.23 -6.92
N THR A 49 -1.16 5.72 -5.86
CA THR A 49 -1.51 6.08 -4.49
C THR A 49 -1.29 7.57 -4.25
N GLU A 50 -0.13 8.10 -4.64
CA GLU A 50 0.18 9.54 -4.48
C GLU A 50 -0.76 10.42 -5.31
N MET A 51 -1.11 10.00 -6.52
CA MET A 51 -2.08 10.73 -7.34
C MET A 51 -3.45 10.82 -6.66
N VAL A 52 -3.91 9.73 -6.05
CA VAL A 52 -5.14 9.70 -5.24
C VAL A 52 -5.02 10.67 -4.07
N MET A 53 -3.93 10.61 -3.32
CA MET A 53 -3.74 11.46 -2.12
C MET A 53 -3.66 12.95 -2.45
N ARG A 54 -3.17 13.32 -3.63
CA ARG A 54 -3.16 14.73 -4.09
C ARG A 54 -4.57 15.26 -4.36
N ILE A 55 -5.43 14.43 -4.94
CA ILE A 55 -6.85 14.78 -5.15
C ILE A 55 -7.55 14.88 -3.78
N VAL A 56 -7.26 13.96 -2.86
CA VAL A 56 -7.77 14.02 -1.48
C VAL A 56 -7.43 15.35 -0.82
N SER A 57 -6.18 15.78 -0.91
CA SER A 57 -5.74 17.07 -0.34
C SER A 57 -6.49 18.27 -0.94
N GLU A 58 -6.77 18.23 -2.24
CA GLU A 58 -7.58 19.27 -2.90
C GLU A 58 -9.01 19.31 -2.37
N ILE A 59 -9.64 18.15 -2.22
CA ILE A 59 -11.00 18.04 -1.67
C ILE A 59 -11.04 18.50 -0.22
N GLU A 60 -10.06 18.15 0.58
CA GLU A 60 -9.96 18.59 1.98
C GLU A 60 -9.89 20.11 2.10
N ARG A 61 -9.21 20.79 1.17
CA ARG A 61 -9.20 22.25 1.11
C ARG A 61 -10.59 22.81 0.83
N TYR A 62 -11.33 22.22 -0.09
CA TYR A 62 -12.72 22.62 -0.37
C TYR A 62 -13.63 22.40 0.84
N ILE A 63 -13.47 21.27 1.55
CA ILE A 63 -14.23 20.96 2.75
C ILE A 63 -14.00 22.01 3.84
N CYS A 64 -12.74 22.43 4.04
CA CYS A 64 -12.41 23.48 5.01
C CYS A 64 -13.15 24.79 4.72
N GLU A 65 -13.25 25.16 3.43
CA GLU A 65 -13.95 26.38 3.03
C GLU A 65 -15.47 26.27 3.10
N LEU A 66 -16.02 25.06 2.89
CA LEU A 66 -17.46 24.81 2.91
C LEU A 66 -18.06 24.74 4.32
N GLY A 67 -17.26 24.38 5.31
CA GLY A 67 -17.76 24.18 6.67
C GLY A 67 -18.85 23.12 6.75
N ASN A 68 -20.03 23.46 7.27
CA ASN A 68 -21.13 22.49 7.43
C ASN A 68 -21.67 21.93 6.11
N GLU A 69 -21.59 22.71 5.02
CA GLU A 69 -22.00 22.24 3.68
C GLU A 69 -21.11 21.10 3.17
N GLY A 70 -19.90 20.98 3.69
CA GLY A 70 -18.94 19.93 3.29
C GLY A 70 -19.12 18.61 4.01
N ARG A 71 -20.08 18.47 4.91
CA ARG A 71 -20.23 17.26 5.74
C ARG A 71 -20.47 16.00 4.93
N LEU A 72 -21.35 16.04 3.94
CA LEU A 72 -21.64 14.89 3.09
C LEU A 72 -20.43 14.51 2.24
N ILE A 73 -19.71 15.51 1.73
CA ILE A 73 -18.49 15.28 0.95
C ILE A 73 -17.43 14.62 1.83
N THR A 74 -17.27 15.07 3.07
CA THR A 74 -16.35 14.44 4.04
C THR A 74 -16.66 12.96 4.24
N MET A 75 -17.94 12.62 4.40
CA MET A 75 -18.36 11.21 4.56
C MET A 75 -18.05 10.38 3.31
N GLN A 76 -18.34 10.89 2.13
CA GLN A 76 -18.06 10.22 0.86
C GLN A 76 -16.56 10.06 0.64
N LEU A 77 -15.77 11.10 0.96
CA LEU A 77 -14.32 11.04 0.87
C LEU A 77 -13.75 9.95 1.75
N ASN A 78 -14.14 9.94 3.03
CA ASN A 78 -13.64 8.95 4.00
C ASN A 78 -13.97 7.53 3.59
N GLU A 79 -15.14 7.30 2.98
CA GLU A 79 -15.53 5.98 2.49
C GLU A 79 -14.66 5.53 1.30
N LEU A 80 -14.34 6.45 0.37
CA LEU A 80 -13.52 6.15 -0.81
C LEU A 80 -12.07 5.83 -0.47
N ILE A 81 -11.49 6.53 0.52
CA ILE A 81 -10.05 6.47 0.79
C ILE A 81 -9.67 5.60 1.99
N LYS A 82 -10.58 4.76 2.48
CA LYS A 82 -10.27 3.82 3.57
C LYS A 82 -8.93 3.15 3.32
N SER A 83 -8.03 3.25 4.27
CA SER A 83 -6.70 2.63 4.24
C SER A 83 -5.78 2.98 3.07
N VAL A 84 -6.16 3.82 2.11
CA VAL A 84 -5.29 4.16 0.96
C VAL A 84 -3.95 4.72 1.41
N GLU A 85 -3.96 5.71 2.30
CA GLU A 85 -2.74 6.32 2.82
C GLU A 85 -1.89 5.31 3.59
N ARG A 86 -2.51 4.55 4.49
CA ARG A 86 -1.82 3.54 5.29
C ARG A 86 -1.18 2.47 4.41
N ASP A 87 -1.92 1.95 3.44
CA ASP A 87 -1.41 0.94 2.51
C ASP A 87 -0.28 1.50 1.66
N GLY A 88 -0.34 2.76 1.28
CA GLY A 88 0.75 3.44 0.57
C GLY A 88 2.03 3.51 1.39
N ILE A 89 1.94 3.86 2.66
CA ILE A 89 3.08 3.87 3.58
C ILE A 89 3.63 2.46 3.76
N LEU A 90 2.77 1.46 3.88
CA LEU A 90 3.19 0.06 4.01
C LEU A 90 3.86 -0.48 2.74
N MET A 91 3.43 -0.04 1.55
CA MET A 91 4.13 -0.36 0.29
C MET A 91 5.57 0.18 0.30
N ILE A 92 5.74 1.43 0.72
CA ILE A 92 7.08 2.04 0.83
C ILE A 92 7.93 1.24 1.81
N ARG A 93 7.37 0.89 2.96
CA ARG A 93 8.05 0.12 3.99
C ARG A 93 8.42 -1.29 3.51
N ASP A 94 7.56 -1.91 2.70
CA ASP A 94 7.81 -3.24 2.14
C ASP A 94 8.97 -3.26 1.14
N TYR A 95 9.19 -2.17 0.40
CA TYR A 95 10.05 -2.20 -0.77
C TYR A 95 11.24 -1.24 -0.75
N CYS A 96 11.30 -0.26 0.15
CA CYS A 96 12.46 0.64 0.22
C CYS A 96 13.73 -0.14 0.55
N GLN A 97 14.87 0.38 0.11
CA GLN A 97 16.16 -0.23 0.42
C GLN A 97 16.39 -0.29 1.94
N THR A 98 17.10 -1.33 2.37
CA THR A 98 17.39 -1.58 3.78
C THR A 98 18.11 -0.38 4.41
N GLY A 99 17.67 0.00 5.61
CA GLY A 99 18.28 1.10 6.36
C GLY A 99 17.72 2.48 6.04
N MET A 100 16.81 2.59 5.08
CA MET A 100 16.15 3.86 4.78
C MET A 100 14.96 4.11 5.71
N ASP A 101 14.71 5.38 6.01
CA ASP A 101 13.56 5.82 6.80
C ASP A 101 12.34 5.97 5.88
N TYR A 102 11.34 5.10 6.04
CA TYR A 102 10.15 5.11 5.19
C TYR A 102 9.27 6.36 5.38
N ASP A 103 9.29 7.00 6.55
CA ASP A 103 8.57 8.26 6.77
C ASP A 103 9.21 9.39 5.96
N GLU A 104 10.53 9.44 5.91
CA GLU A 104 11.28 10.42 5.11
C GLU A 104 11.04 10.20 3.62
N ILE A 105 11.01 8.94 3.16
CA ILE A 105 10.70 8.61 1.76
C ILE A 105 9.29 9.08 1.41
N TYR A 106 8.33 8.86 2.28
CA TYR A 106 6.94 9.29 2.07
C TYR A 106 6.86 10.81 1.88
N LYS A 107 7.58 11.57 2.72
CA LYS A 107 7.67 13.03 2.58
C LYS A 107 8.30 13.44 1.26
N GLN A 108 9.38 12.79 0.85
CA GLN A 108 10.04 13.07 -0.43
C GLN A 108 9.09 12.86 -1.61
N ILE A 109 8.30 11.78 -1.59
CA ILE A 109 7.32 11.50 -2.64
C ILE A 109 6.23 12.57 -2.68
N GLN A 110 5.76 13.04 -1.54
CA GLN A 110 4.79 14.14 -1.46
C GLN A 110 5.33 15.45 -2.04
N GLU A 111 6.65 15.66 -2.02
CA GLU A 111 7.31 16.85 -2.52
C GLU A 111 7.66 16.78 -4.02
N ILE A 112 7.51 15.62 -4.67
CA ILE A 112 7.74 15.47 -6.10
C ILE A 112 6.76 16.36 -6.88
N SER A 113 7.25 17.11 -7.87
CA SER A 113 6.38 17.97 -8.70
C SER A 113 5.38 17.13 -9.49
N SER A 114 4.26 17.73 -9.87
CA SER A 114 3.22 17.01 -10.63
C SER A 114 3.73 16.46 -11.95
N SER A 115 4.64 17.16 -12.63
CA SER A 115 5.25 16.68 -13.86
C SER A 115 6.23 15.53 -13.64
N GLU A 116 7.04 15.58 -12.58
CA GLU A 116 8.00 14.54 -12.26
C GLU A 116 7.34 13.28 -11.70
N LEU A 117 6.16 13.40 -11.11
CA LEU A 117 5.42 12.26 -10.59
C LEU A 117 5.05 11.25 -11.68
N PHE A 118 4.91 11.70 -12.93
CA PHE A 118 4.69 10.81 -14.07
C PHE A 118 5.91 9.96 -14.44
N ASN A 119 7.10 10.37 -13.99
CA ASN A 119 8.32 9.61 -14.21
C ASN A 119 8.55 8.65 -13.04
N LEU A 120 8.35 7.35 -13.27
CA LEU A 120 8.53 6.32 -12.26
C LEU A 120 9.97 6.25 -11.72
N ASP A 121 10.95 6.68 -12.49
CA ASP A 121 12.35 6.73 -12.04
C ASP A 121 12.54 7.69 -10.87
N CYS A 122 11.77 8.77 -10.81
CA CYS A 122 11.81 9.70 -9.67
C CYS A 122 11.36 9.02 -8.37
N ILE A 123 10.31 8.21 -8.44
CA ILE A 123 9.80 7.45 -7.30
C ILE A 123 10.80 6.36 -6.92
N SER A 124 11.29 5.64 -7.91
CA SER A 124 12.30 4.57 -7.73
C SER A 124 13.56 5.08 -7.03
N LYS A 125 14.04 6.25 -7.43
CA LYS A 125 15.16 6.92 -6.79
C LYS A 125 14.88 7.22 -5.31
N SER A 126 13.68 7.68 -5.00
CA SER A 126 13.28 7.99 -3.61
C SER A 126 13.31 6.76 -2.71
N LEU A 127 13.05 5.56 -3.28
CA LEU A 127 13.11 4.30 -2.54
C LEU A 127 14.51 3.67 -2.52
N GLY A 128 15.51 4.31 -3.12
CA GLY A 128 16.89 3.84 -3.09
C GLY A 128 17.33 3.02 -4.31
N TYR A 129 16.56 3.02 -5.40
CA TYR A 129 16.83 2.23 -6.60
C TYR A 129 17.28 3.07 -7.80
N ALA A 130 17.98 4.17 -7.55
CA ALA A 130 18.47 5.05 -8.62
C ALA A 130 19.23 4.26 -9.71
N GLY A 131 18.82 4.45 -10.97
CA GLY A 131 19.47 3.82 -12.11
C GLY A 131 19.14 2.35 -12.36
N ALA A 132 18.33 1.72 -11.49
CA ALA A 132 17.92 0.33 -11.70
C ALA A 132 16.85 0.25 -12.81
N PRO A 133 16.96 -0.73 -13.75
CA PRO A 133 15.92 -0.94 -14.76
C PRO A 133 14.61 -1.35 -14.13
N LEU A 134 13.53 -0.61 -14.41
CA LEU A 134 12.24 -0.83 -13.74
C LEU A 134 11.61 -2.19 -14.04
N VAL A 135 11.63 -2.59 -15.32
CA VAL A 135 10.95 -3.82 -15.80
C VAL A 135 11.76 -5.08 -15.54
N ASP A 136 13.08 -4.94 -15.45
CA ASP A 136 13.99 -6.08 -15.34
C ASP A 136 14.47 -6.36 -13.92
N THR A 137 14.18 -5.47 -12.96
CA THR A 137 14.62 -5.64 -11.57
C THR A 137 13.52 -6.27 -10.76
N LEU A 138 13.72 -7.51 -10.31
CA LEU A 138 12.84 -8.22 -9.40
C LEU A 138 13.11 -7.78 -7.96
N ILE A 139 12.05 -7.55 -7.22
CA ILE A 139 12.09 -7.22 -5.80
C ILE A 139 11.03 -8.01 -5.03
N SER A 140 11.26 -8.22 -3.74
CA SER A 140 10.34 -8.97 -2.89
C SER A 140 9.85 -8.13 -1.73
N PRO A 141 8.55 -8.19 -1.36
CA PRO A 141 8.02 -7.45 -0.23
C PRO A 141 8.51 -8.02 1.10
N ARG A 142 8.71 -7.15 2.07
CA ARG A 142 8.99 -7.58 3.44
C ARG A 142 7.79 -8.25 4.07
N GLY A 143 6.58 -7.79 3.74
CA GLY A 143 5.33 -8.39 4.18
C GLY A 143 4.49 -7.54 5.11
N TYR A 144 4.87 -6.32 5.42
CA TYR A 144 4.12 -5.44 6.32
C TYR A 144 2.68 -5.23 5.86
N ARG A 145 2.48 -4.95 4.58
CA ARG A 145 1.15 -4.66 4.03
C ARG A 145 0.26 -5.89 4.06
N MET A 146 0.76 -7.02 3.60
CA MET A 146 -0.03 -8.25 3.53
C MET A 146 -0.34 -8.80 4.91
N LEU A 147 0.63 -8.83 5.82
CA LEU A 147 0.44 -9.29 7.21
C LEU A 147 -0.54 -8.39 7.97
N ASN A 148 -0.55 -7.10 7.68
CA ASN A 148 -1.49 -6.17 8.30
C ASN A 148 -2.96 -6.45 7.94
N LYS A 149 -3.22 -7.21 6.89
CA LYS A 149 -4.58 -7.62 6.50
C LYS A 149 -5.11 -8.79 7.32
N ILE A 150 -4.27 -9.47 8.06
CA ILE A 150 -4.69 -10.58 8.93
C ILE A 150 -5.27 -9.99 10.21
N PRO A 151 -6.54 -10.30 10.57
CA PRO A 151 -7.16 -9.76 11.77
C PRO A 151 -6.42 -10.16 13.04
N ARG A 152 -6.39 -9.26 14.01
CA ARG A 152 -5.91 -9.51 15.38
C ARG A 152 -4.43 -9.84 15.50
N ILE A 153 -3.62 -9.46 14.52
CA ILE A 153 -2.16 -9.57 14.64
C ILE A 153 -1.63 -8.18 15.01
N PRO A 154 -1.06 -8.02 16.23
CA PRO A 154 -0.51 -6.73 16.65
C PRO A 154 0.69 -6.29 15.79
N THR A 155 0.88 -4.98 15.68
CA THR A 155 1.97 -4.38 14.92
C THR A 155 3.35 -4.89 15.34
N ASN A 156 3.59 -5.04 16.66
CA ASN A 156 4.85 -5.56 17.17
C ASN A 156 5.12 -7.00 16.74
N VAL A 157 4.08 -7.81 16.58
CA VAL A 157 4.21 -9.19 16.08
C VAL A 157 4.59 -9.19 14.60
N ILE A 158 3.98 -8.31 13.79
CA ILE A 158 4.34 -8.13 12.38
C ILE A 158 5.81 -7.73 12.26
N GLU A 159 6.25 -6.78 13.07
CA GLU A 159 7.66 -6.34 13.10
C GLU A 159 8.61 -7.49 13.45
N ASN A 160 8.25 -8.32 14.43
CA ASN A 160 9.04 -9.49 14.81
C ASN A 160 9.10 -10.53 13.69
N LEU A 161 7.99 -10.74 12.98
CA LEU A 161 7.96 -11.63 11.80
C LEU A 161 8.90 -11.17 10.71
N VAL A 162 8.82 -9.90 10.35
CA VAL A 162 9.69 -9.33 9.30
C VAL A 162 11.16 -9.35 9.75
N LYS A 163 11.44 -9.06 11.00
CA LYS A 163 12.79 -9.13 11.55
C LYS A 163 13.39 -10.54 11.43
N ASN A 164 12.60 -11.58 11.68
CA ASN A 164 13.06 -12.98 11.66
C ASN A 164 13.13 -13.57 10.25
N PHE A 165 12.14 -13.31 9.41
CA PHE A 165 12.01 -13.95 8.10
C PHE A 165 12.44 -13.07 6.92
N LYS A 166 12.63 -11.78 7.14
CA LYS A 166 13.10 -10.77 6.17
C LYS A 166 12.13 -10.46 5.02
N GLU A 167 11.44 -11.45 4.49
CA GLU A 167 10.51 -11.34 3.37
C GLU A 167 9.20 -12.07 3.63
N LEU A 168 8.13 -11.64 2.98
CA LEU A 168 6.82 -12.30 3.05
C LEU A 168 6.92 -13.79 2.67
N LYS A 169 7.71 -14.10 1.66
CA LYS A 169 7.95 -15.47 1.22
C LYS A 169 8.45 -16.35 2.37
N GLY A 170 9.39 -15.83 3.17
CA GLY A 170 9.91 -16.53 4.33
C GLY A 170 8.83 -16.85 5.36
N VAL A 171 7.92 -15.93 5.60
CA VAL A 171 6.78 -16.14 6.49
C VAL A 171 5.82 -17.20 5.93
N MET A 172 5.54 -17.13 4.63
CA MET A 172 4.65 -18.08 3.95
C MET A 172 5.18 -19.51 3.97
N GLU A 173 6.49 -19.67 3.81
CA GLU A 173 7.16 -20.98 3.81
C GLU A 173 7.48 -21.52 5.19
N ALA A 174 7.40 -20.69 6.24
CA ALA A 174 7.71 -21.10 7.61
C ALA A 174 6.73 -22.15 8.12
N SER A 175 7.25 -23.11 8.86
CA SER A 175 6.44 -24.09 9.59
C SER A 175 5.78 -23.43 10.82
N TYR A 176 4.77 -24.09 11.37
CA TYR A 176 4.15 -23.65 12.64
C TYR A 176 5.19 -23.56 13.76
N GLU A 177 6.12 -24.50 13.81
CA GLU A 177 7.20 -24.53 14.80
C GLU A 177 8.16 -23.35 14.66
N GLN A 178 8.50 -22.98 13.41
CA GLN A 178 9.35 -21.83 13.15
C GLN A 178 8.65 -20.51 13.53
N LEU A 179 7.36 -20.39 13.24
CA LEU A 179 6.57 -19.22 13.64
C LEU A 179 6.43 -19.12 15.15
N ASP A 180 6.20 -20.24 15.83
CA ASP A 180 6.05 -20.30 17.30
C ASP A 180 7.29 -19.77 18.03
N LYS A 181 8.47 -19.89 17.44
CA LYS A 181 9.72 -19.39 18.02
C LYS A 181 9.88 -17.88 17.97
N VAL A 182 9.06 -17.20 17.17
CA VAL A 182 9.12 -15.73 17.06
C VAL A 182 8.49 -15.12 18.30
N GLU A 183 9.15 -14.11 18.86
CA GLU A 183 8.66 -13.40 20.04
C GLU A 183 7.25 -12.83 19.81
N GLY A 184 6.35 -13.12 20.74
CA GLY A 184 4.96 -12.69 20.66
C GLY A 184 4.05 -13.64 19.89
N ILE A 185 4.57 -14.74 19.39
CA ILE A 185 3.80 -15.74 18.64
C ILE A 185 3.78 -17.06 19.40
N GLY A 186 2.58 -17.45 19.80
CA GLY A 186 2.31 -18.81 20.30
C GLY A 186 1.63 -19.63 19.22
N GLU A 187 1.22 -20.85 19.59
CA GLU A 187 0.59 -21.79 18.67
C GLU A 187 -0.66 -21.19 17.97
N ALA A 188 -1.53 -20.50 18.72
CA ALA A 188 -2.74 -19.91 18.19
C ALA A 188 -2.46 -18.82 17.14
N ARG A 189 -1.49 -17.94 17.41
CA ARG A 189 -1.07 -16.91 16.45
C ARG A 189 -0.36 -17.49 15.24
N ALA A 190 0.46 -18.51 15.41
CA ALA A 190 1.12 -19.19 14.30
C ALA A 190 0.08 -19.75 13.32
N ARG A 191 -0.97 -20.39 13.83
CA ARG A 191 -2.09 -20.88 13.01
C ARG A 191 -2.85 -19.74 12.36
N ALA A 192 -3.14 -18.67 13.09
CA ALA A 192 -3.84 -17.51 12.57
C ALA A 192 -3.08 -16.87 11.41
N ILE A 193 -1.75 -16.76 11.52
CA ILE A 193 -0.89 -16.21 10.47
C ILE A 193 -0.92 -17.10 9.22
N LYS A 194 -0.67 -18.39 9.35
CA LYS A 194 -0.68 -19.31 8.20
C LYS A 194 -2.05 -19.40 7.54
N ASN A 195 -3.09 -19.53 8.32
CA ASN A 195 -4.46 -19.58 7.80
C ASN A 195 -4.88 -18.25 7.17
N GLY A 196 -4.50 -17.14 7.79
CA GLY A 196 -4.77 -15.80 7.26
C GLY A 196 -4.11 -15.56 5.91
N LEU A 197 -2.83 -15.91 5.77
CA LEU A 197 -2.11 -15.79 4.49
C LEU A 197 -2.72 -16.70 3.41
N ARG A 198 -3.07 -17.93 3.76
CA ARG A 198 -3.73 -18.84 2.83
C ARG A 198 -5.06 -18.30 2.33
N ARG A 199 -5.89 -17.78 3.23
CA ARG A 199 -7.20 -17.17 2.88
C ARG A 199 -7.02 -15.95 1.99
N LEU A 200 -6.07 -15.08 2.30
CA LEU A 200 -5.78 -13.91 1.47
C LEU A 200 -5.37 -14.33 0.06
N ARG A 201 -4.49 -15.33 -0.06
CA ARG A 201 -4.07 -15.85 -1.36
C ARG A 201 -5.23 -16.41 -2.15
N GLU A 202 -6.06 -17.24 -1.54
CA GLU A 202 -7.23 -17.85 -2.18
C GLU A 202 -8.21 -16.76 -2.65
N GLN A 203 -8.51 -15.77 -1.81
CA GLN A 203 -9.42 -14.68 -2.15
C GLN A 203 -8.89 -13.83 -3.30
N ILE A 204 -7.61 -13.48 -3.27
CA ILE A 204 -6.96 -12.69 -4.34
C ILE A 204 -7.02 -13.45 -5.67
N MET A 205 -6.77 -14.76 -5.66
CA MET A 205 -6.83 -15.58 -6.88
C MET A 205 -8.26 -15.74 -7.40
N ILE A 206 -9.28 -15.78 -6.53
CA ILE A 206 -10.70 -15.85 -6.92
C ILE A 206 -11.14 -14.51 -7.52
N ASP A 207 -10.84 -13.39 -6.87
CA ASP A 207 -11.27 -12.05 -7.30
C ASP A 207 -10.71 -11.68 -8.68
N ASN A 208 -9.64 -12.32 -9.12
CA ASN A 208 -8.99 -12.04 -10.40
C ASN A 208 -9.33 -13.04 -11.51
N LYS A 209 -10.23 -14.01 -11.28
CA LYS A 209 -10.73 -14.93 -12.32
C LYS A 209 -11.90 -14.35 -13.13
N PHE A 210 -12.40 -13.21 -12.73
CA PHE A 210 -13.52 -12.49 -13.34
C PHE A 210 -13.09 -11.06 -13.66
#